data_eac1d151b93657870aefea816b6e2e1b
#
_entry.id   eac1d151b93657870aefea816b6e2e1b
#
_cell.length_a   1.000
_cell.length_b   1.000
_cell.length_c   1.000
_cell.angle_alpha   90.00
_cell.angle_beta   90.00
_cell.angle_gamma   90.00
#
_symmetry.space_group_name_H-M   'P 1'
#
loop_
_entity.id
_entity.type
_entity.pdbx_description
1 polymer ?
#
loop_
_entity_poly.entity_id
_entity_poly.type
_entity_poly.pdbx_seq_one_letter_code
_entity_poly.pdbx_strand_id
1 'polypeptide(L)'
;MMTSVSAIMAMRGKRLRVRAVRGALALTVAAAGGVAVWYRQAYNVWPGQEASARVHWCGRDYESFSSAPQTRQQISSREHFLIHPVGQYPPLGLSRQELFAAVVIGAQRRSVSPPPLCAMVVYLRTGPDEYQAYSLEGGP
;
A
#
# COMPACT_ATOMS: atom_id res chain seq x y z
N MET A 1 12.37 -66.50 2.73
CA MET A 1 13.15 -65.37 2.19
C MET A 1 12.25 -64.39 1.42
N MET A 2 11.31 -63.67 2.10
CA MET A 2 10.33 -62.80 1.42
C MET A 2 10.14 -61.44 2.09
N THR A 3 11.07 -60.94 2.87
CA THR A 3 10.91 -59.69 3.68
C THR A 3 11.65 -58.47 3.19
N SER A 4 12.48 -58.57 2.15
CA SER A 4 13.37 -57.43 1.75
C SER A 4 12.78 -56.43 0.78
N VAL A 5 11.76 -56.75 0.00
CA VAL A 5 11.24 -55.90 -1.10
C VAL A 5 10.31 -54.79 -0.59
N SER A 6 9.52 -55.09 0.46
CA SER A 6 8.56 -54.09 1.01
C SER A 6 9.24 -52.90 1.69
N ALA A 7 10.38 -53.11 2.32
CA ALA A 7 11.11 -52.02 2.99
C ALA A 7 11.71 -50.99 2.01
N ILE A 8 12.15 -51.43 0.83
CA ILE A 8 12.75 -50.57 -0.18
C ILE A 8 11.69 -49.68 -0.85
N MET A 9 10.48 -50.17 -1.07
CA MET A 9 9.37 -49.39 -1.61
C MET A 9 8.90 -48.29 -0.64
N ALA A 10 8.84 -48.59 0.67
CA ALA A 10 8.45 -47.62 1.68
C ALA A 10 9.44 -46.43 1.81
N MET A 11 10.74 -46.71 1.68
CA MET A 11 11.77 -45.64 1.73
C MET A 11 11.77 -44.74 0.49
N ARG A 12 11.45 -45.28 -0.69
CA ARG A 12 11.32 -44.47 -1.91
C ARG A 12 10.14 -43.49 -1.85
N GLY A 13 9.01 -43.90 -1.30
CA GLY A 13 7.83 -43.07 -1.13
C GLY A 13 8.04 -41.90 -0.17
N LYS A 14 8.78 -42.11 0.93
CA LYS A 14 9.14 -41.04 1.89
C LYS A 14 10.03 -40.00 1.25
N ARG A 15 11.04 -40.39 0.49
CA ARG A 15 11.98 -39.42 -0.18
C ARG A 15 11.28 -38.60 -1.27
N LEU A 16 10.34 -39.17 -2.00
CA LEU A 16 9.55 -38.44 -3.00
C LEU A 16 8.62 -37.40 -2.33
N ARG A 17 7.96 -37.75 -1.25
CA ARG A 17 7.10 -36.82 -0.49
C ARG A 17 7.91 -35.66 0.10
N VAL A 18 9.08 -35.88 0.66
CA VAL A 18 9.96 -34.85 1.20
C VAL A 18 10.44 -33.91 0.10
N ARG A 19 10.78 -34.43 -1.08
CA ARG A 19 11.19 -33.60 -2.23
C ARG A 19 10.03 -32.75 -2.76
N ALA A 20 8.83 -33.32 -2.85
CA ALA A 20 7.62 -32.60 -3.27
C ALA A 20 7.26 -31.47 -2.29
N VAL A 21 7.31 -31.74 -0.97
CA VAL A 21 7.07 -30.72 0.05
C VAL A 21 8.11 -29.61 0.01
N ARG A 22 9.39 -29.93 -0.15
CA ARG A 22 10.45 -28.93 -0.28
C ARG A 22 10.29 -28.09 -1.56
N GLY A 23 9.91 -28.71 -2.66
CA GLY A 23 9.63 -28.00 -3.93
C GLY A 23 8.43 -27.06 -3.80
N ALA A 24 7.34 -27.51 -3.20
CA ALA A 24 6.17 -26.70 -2.95
C ALA A 24 6.49 -25.50 -2.04
N LEU A 25 7.25 -25.73 -0.95
CA LEU A 25 7.67 -24.67 -0.04
C LEU A 25 8.54 -23.62 -0.75
N ALA A 26 9.50 -24.07 -1.55
CA ALA A 26 10.36 -23.15 -2.32
C ALA A 26 9.57 -22.30 -3.32
N LEU A 27 8.60 -22.87 -4.00
CA LEU A 27 7.70 -22.15 -4.90
C LEU A 27 6.84 -21.12 -4.16
N THR A 28 6.31 -21.48 -2.99
CA THR A 28 5.51 -20.56 -2.17
C THR A 28 6.34 -19.37 -1.70
N VAL A 29 7.56 -19.63 -1.23
CA VAL A 29 8.48 -18.54 -0.79
C VAL A 29 8.88 -17.66 -1.96
N ALA A 30 9.17 -18.21 -3.12
CA ALA A 30 9.50 -17.46 -4.32
C ALA A 30 8.32 -16.60 -4.81
N ALA A 31 7.11 -17.13 -4.79
CA ALA A 31 5.89 -16.41 -5.14
C ALA A 31 5.62 -15.26 -4.15
N ALA A 32 5.71 -15.51 -2.85
CA ALA A 32 5.53 -14.49 -1.83
C ALA A 32 6.59 -13.36 -1.93
N GLY A 33 7.85 -13.73 -2.18
CA GLY A 33 8.93 -12.76 -2.42
C GLY A 33 8.69 -11.91 -3.67
N GLY A 34 8.25 -12.54 -4.77
CA GLY A 34 7.90 -11.83 -6.00
C GLY A 34 6.76 -10.82 -5.80
N VAL A 35 5.71 -11.23 -5.09
CA VAL A 35 4.59 -10.34 -4.74
C VAL A 35 5.05 -9.17 -3.86
N ALA A 36 5.91 -9.42 -2.87
CA ALA A 36 6.42 -8.37 -2.00
C ALA A 36 7.28 -7.34 -2.76
N VAL A 37 8.14 -7.80 -3.67
CA VAL A 37 8.96 -6.92 -4.51
C VAL A 37 8.08 -6.11 -5.47
N TRP A 38 7.12 -6.77 -6.13
CA TRP A 38 6.16 -6.08 -6.99
C TRP A 38 5.38 -5.01 -6.22
N TYR A 39 4.88 -5.34 -5.03
CA TYR A 39 4.16 -4.41 -4.16
C TYR A 39 5.00 -3.19 -3.80
N ARG A 40 6.28 -3.41 -3.44
CA ARG A 40 7.22 -2.32 -3.17
C ARG A 40 7.45 -1.43 -4.40
N GLN A 41 7.57 -2.02 -5.59
CA GLN A 41 7.74 -1.24 -6.82
C GLN A 41 6.50 -0.44 -7.18
N ALA A 42 5.30 -1.03 -6.99
CA ALA A 42 4.04 -0.39 -7.32
C ALA A 42 3.65 0.74 -6.34
N TYR A 43 3.99 0.58 -5.05
CA TYR A 43 3.49 1.49 -4.01
C TYR A 43 4.60 2.16 -3.17
N ASN A 44 5.88 1.93 -3.49
CA ASN A 44 7.04 2.44 -2.74
C ASN A 44 7.05 2.11 -1.24
N VAL A 45 6.33 1.07 -0.83
CA VAL A 45 6.18 0.64 0.56
C VAL A 45 6.24 -0.87 0.65
N TRP A 46 6.86 -1.42 1.71
CA TRP A 46 6.80 -2.85 1.96
C TRP A 46 5.43 -3.26 2.50
N PRO A 47 4.96 -4.48 2.22
CA PRO A 47 3.75 -5.01 2.85
C PRO A 47 3.86 -4.94 4.38
N GLY A 48 2.92 -4.23 5.04
CA GLY A 48 2.93 -4.01 6.49
C GLY A 48 3.71 -2.79 7.00
N GLN A 49 4.35 -2.04 6.14
CA GLN A 49 4.95 -0.75 6.50
C GLN A 49 3.87 0.33 6.60
N GLU A 50 3.92 1.18 7.62
CA GLU A 50 2.87 2.16 7.88
C GLU A 50 2.92 3.33 6.91
N ALA A 51 3.91 4.18 6.93
CA ALA A 51 3.95 5.34 6.05
C ALA A 51 5.03 5.21 4.97
N SER A 52 4.71 5.64 3.76
CA SER A 52 5.67 5.74 2.66
C SER A 52 6.20 7.16 2.57
N ALA A 53 7.44 7.32 2.10
CA ALA A 53 7.97 8.63 1.73
C ALA A 53 7.23 9.22 0.50
N ARG A 54 6.64 8.35 -0.32
CA ARG A 54 5.87 8.70 -1.52
C ARG A 54 4.55 7.95 -1.57
N VAL A 55 3.52 8.61 -2.04
CA VAL A 55 2.18 8.06 -2.26
C VAL A 55 1.84 8.19 -3.73
N HIS A 56 1.50 7.09 -4.38
CA HIS A 56 0.96 7.12 -5.74
C HIS A 56 -0.56 7.11 -5.69
N TRP A 57 -1.19 8.21 -6.12
CA TRP A 57 -2.64 8.35 -6.14
C TRP A 57 -3.11 9.15 -7.36
N CYS A 58 -4.25 8.76 -7.93
CA CYS A 58 -4.82 9.47 -9.08
C CYS A 58 -3.87 9.54 -10.30
N GLY A 59 -2.99 8.53 -10.50
CA GLY A 59 -2.01 8.50 -11.58
C GLY A 59 -0.85 9.50 -11.42
N ARG A 60 -0.64 10.01 -10.21
CA ARG A 60 0.42 10.98 -9.89
C ARG A 60 1.17 10.58 -8.63
N ASP A 61 2.40 11.03 -8.51
CA ASP A 61 3.26 10.80 -7.36
C ASP A 61 3.25 12.01 -6.43
N TYR A 62 3.14 11.73 -5.14
CA TYR A 62 3.13 12.72 -4.07
C TYR A 62 4.26 12.39 -3.10
N GLU A 63 4.99 13.41 -2.70
CA GLU A 63 6.09 13.30 -1.75
C GLU A 63 5.72 13.95 -0.41
N SER A 64 6.17 13.32 0.69
CA SER A 64 5.97 13.87 2.03
C SER A 64 6.74 15.17 2.18
N PHE A 65 6.04 16.28 2.47
CA PHE A 65 6.66 17.58 2.68
C PHE A 65 6.66 18.02 4.14
N SER A 66 5.97 17.31 5.01
CA SER A 66 5.92 17.60 6.45
C SER A 66 6.66 16.52 7.23
N SER A 67 7.55 16.94 8.12
CA SER A 67 8.26 16.02 9.01
C SER A 67 7.43 15.57 10.22
N ALA A 68 6.34 16.27 10.52
CA ALA A 68 5.47 15.96 11.66
C ALA A 68 4.01 15.80 11.21
N PRO A 69 3.29 14.82 11.76
CA PRO A 69 1.87 14.68 11.54
C PRO A 69 1.09 15.91 12.02
N GLN A 70 0.00 16.23 11.35
CA GLN A 70 -0.88 17.36 11.64
C GLN A 70 -2.26 16.86 12.08
N THR A 71 -2.93 17.59 12.95
CA THR A 71 -4.32 17.29 13.31
C THR A 71 -5.28 17.84 12.26
N ARG A 72 -6.49 17.29 12.18
CA ARG A 72 -7.53 17.79 11.28
C ARG A 72 -7.83 19.27 11.49
N GLN A 73 -7.80 19.74 12.72
CA GLN A 73 -8.01 21.15 13.05
C GLN A 73 -6.88 22.04 12.49
N GLN A 74 -5.63 21.62 12.61
CA GLN A 74 -4.49 22.35 12.04
C GLN A 74 -4.58 22.43 10.52
N ILE A 75 -4.97 21.34 9.86
CA ILE A 75 -5.15 21.31 8.41
C ILE A 75 -6.29 22.27 8.00
N SER A 76 -7.44 22.21 8.67
CA SER A 76 -8.57 23.05 8.31
C SER A 76 -8.31 24.54 8.54
N SER A 77 -7.56 24.91 9.58
CA SER A 77 -7.18 26.31 9.84
C SER A 77 -6.17 26.85 8.84
N ARG A 78 -5.28 26.01 8.33
CA ARG A 78 -4.24 26.37 7.36
C ARG A 78 -4.77 26.46 5.94
N GLU A 79 -5.51 25.46 5.51
CA GLU A 79 -5.96 25.29 4.13
C GLU A 79 -7.30 25.99 3.85
N HIS A 80 -8.02 26.41 4.91
CA HIS A 80 -9.41 26.91 4.82
C HIS A 80 -10.38 25.94 4.14
N PHE A 81 -10.02 24.65 4.01
CA PHE A 81 -10.83 23.59 3.41
C PHE A 81 -11.04 22.42 4.38
N LEU A 82 -12.14 21.73 4.21
CA LEU A 82 -12.37 20.46 4.89
C LEU A 82 -11.75 19.33 4.08
N ILE A 83 -11.00 18.48 4.76
CA ILE A 83 -10.49 17.25 4.16
C ILE A 83 -11.54 16.15 4.21
N HIS A 84 -11.70 15.43 3.13
CA HIS A 84 -12.63 14.31 2.98
C HIS A 84 -11.87 13.03 2.63
N PRO A 85 -12.35 11.86 3.08
CA PRO A 85 -11.77 10.59 2.67
C PRO A 85 -11.97 10.40 1.16
N VAL A 86 -10.89 10.10 0.45
CA VAL A 86 -10.88 9.91 -1.01
C VAL A 86 -10.46 8.49 -1.39
N GLY A 87 -9.99 7.71 -0.44
CA GLY A 87 -9.59 6.33 -0.68
C GLY A 87 -8.81 5.72 0.47
N GLN A 88 -8.12 4.64 0.15
CA GLN A 88 -7.20 3.94 1.06
C GLN A 88 -5.86 3.75 0.37
N TYR A 89 -4.79 3.87 1.11
CA TYR A 89 -3.45 3.67 0.62
C TYR A 89 -2.64 2.75 1.55
N PRO A 90 -1.91 1.79 1.04
CA PRO A 90 -1.98 1.33 -0.36
C PRO A 90 -3.34 0.70 -0.68
N PRO A 91 -3.81 0.74 -1.94
CA PRO A 91 -5.16 0.27 -2.30
C PRO A 91 -5.35 -1.23 -2.05
N LEU A 92 -4.26 -1.98 -2.06
CA LEU A 92 -4.19 -3.40 -1.74
C LEU A 92 -3.15 -3.60 -0.64
N GLY A 93 -3.50 -4.24 0.47
CA GLY A 93 -2.54 -4.53 1.52
C GLY A 93 -3.14 -4.79 2.90
N LEU A 94 -2.28 -5.22 3.83
CA LEU A 94 -2.65 -5.55 5.20
C LEU A 94 -2.78 -4.31 6.10
N SER A 95 -2.01 -3.26 5.82
CA SER A 95 -2.07 -1.98 6.52
C SER A 95 -2.64 -0.91 5.59
N ARG A 96 -3.97 -0.80 5.58
CA ARG A 96 -4.66 0.23 4.79
C ARG A 96 -4.84 1.46 5.65
N GLN A 97 -4.25 2.56 5.21
CA GLN A 97 -4.43 3.86 5.82
C GLN A 97 -5.43 4.67 4.98
N GLU A 98 -6.30 5.41 5.64
CA GLU A 98 -7.26 6.27 4.95
C GLU A 98 -6.54 7.46 4.32
N LEU A 99 -6.82 7.70 3.04
CA LEU A 99 -6.31 8.83 2.28
C LEU A 99 -7.38 9.92 2.22
N PHE A 100 -7.00 11.13 2.58
CA PHE A 100 -7.85 12.32 2.58
C PHE A 100 -7.31 13.34 1.58
N ALA A 101 -8.21 14.14 1.03
CA ALA A 101 -7.84 15.29 0.20
C ALA A 101 -8.75 16.47 0.49
N ALA A 102 -8.24 17.68 0.27
CA ALA A 102 -9.07 18.86 0.20
C ALA A 102 -9.87 18.82 -1.10
N VAL A 103 -11.15 18.50 -0.99
CA VAL A 103 -12.04 18.43 -2.14
C VAL A 103 -12.87 19.71 -2.17
N VAL A 104 -12.85 20.38 -3.30
CA VAL A 104 -13.73 21.52 -3.57
C VAL A 104 -15.17 21.04 -3.61
N ILE A 105 -15.96 21.39 -2.59
CA ILE A 105 -17.33 20.91 -2.43
C ILE A 105 -18.31 21.77 -3.26
N GLY A 106 -19.13 21.12 -4.04
CA GLY A 106 -20.41 21.60 -4.58
C GLY A 106 -20.36 22.84 -5.50
N ALA A 107 -20.49 24.05 -4.97
CA ALA A 107 -20.62 25.26 -5.78
C ALA A 107 -19.34 25.65 -6.55
N GLN A 108 -18.18 25.43 -5.95
CA GLN A 108 -16.89 25.69 -6.60
C GLN A 108 -16.55 24.66 -7.68
N ARG A 109 -17.08 23.44 -7.56
CA ARG A 109 -16.88 22.38 -8.59
C ARG A 109 -17.52 22.74 -9.93
N ARG A 110 -18.56 23.58 -9.94
CA ARG A 110 -19.24 24.00 -11.17
C ARG A 110 -18.55 25.16 -11.90
N SER A 111 -17.70 25.92 -11.20
CA SER A 111 -16.98 27.06 -11.78
C SER A 111 -15.62 26.71 -12.37
N VAL A 112 -15.09 25.49 -12.05
CA VAL A 112 -13.82 25.01 -12.60
C VAL A 112 -14.12 23.96 -13.67
N SER A 113 -13.83 24.28 -14.91
CA SER A 113 -13.99 23.36 -16.04
C SER A 113 -12.64 23.19 -16.76
N PRO A 114 -12.08 21.97 -16.85
CA PRO A 114 -12.53 20.72 -16.21
C PRO A 114 -12.27 20.72 -14.70
N PRO A 115 -13.07 20.00 -13.90
CA PRO A 115 -12.83 19.88 -12.47
C PRO A 115 -11.45 19.23 -12.24
N PRO A 116 -10.65 19.70 -11.28
CA PRO A 116 -9.39 19.07 -10.95
C PRO A 116 -9.67 17.63 -10.52
N LEU A 117 -9.24 16.67 -11.35
CA LEU A 117 -9.44 15.25 -11.10
C LEU A 117 -8.65 14.77 -9.87
N CYS A 118 -7.58 15.50 -9.51
CA CYS A 118 -6.67 15.11 -8.45
C CYS A 118 -6.30 16.35 -7.61
N ALA A 119 -6.27 16.17 -6.29
CA ALA A 119 -5.84 17.21 -5.36
C ALA A 119 -4.33 17.47 -5.50
N MET A 120 -3.88 18.70 -5.20
CA MET A 120 -2.46 19.06 -5.16
C MET A 120 -1.79 18.55 -3.89
N VAL A 121 -2.55 18.41 -2.80
CA VAL A 121 -2.10 17.91 -1.52
C VAL A 121 -3.06 16.80 -1.07
N VAL A 122 -2.47 15.71 -0.61
CA VAL A 122 -3.19 14.59 0.00
C VAL A 122 -2.66 14.34 1.41
N TYR A 123 -3.50 13.78 2.25
CA TYR A 123 -3.21 13.52 3.66
C TYR A 123 -3.44 12.05 3.96
N LEU A 124 -2.42 11.39 4.47
CA LEU A 124 -2.50 9.99 4.89
C LEU A 124 -2.72 9.95 6.40
N ARG A 125 -3.77 9.27 6.84
CA ARG A 125 -4.06 9.12 8.26
C ARG A 125 -3.11 8.11 8.87
N THR A 126 -2.29 8.56 9.81
CA THR A 126 -1.28 7.75 10.51
C THR A 126 -1.70 7.37 11.93
N GLY A 127 -2.69 8.08 12.49
CA GLY A 127 -3.20 7.87 13.84
C GLY A 127 -4.65 8.34 14.01
N PRO A 128 -5.20 8.33 15.24
CA PRO A 128 -6.60 8.69 15.50
C PRO A 128 -7.02 10.07 15.00
N ASP A 129 -6.15 11.08 15.09
CA ASP A 129 -6.32 12.43 14.53
C ASP A 129 -4.98 12.95 14.01
N GLU A 130 -4.20 12.06 13.41
CA GLU A 130 -2.87 12.35 12.89
C GLU A 130 -2.84 12.11 11.40
N TYR A 131 -2.40 13.11 10.65
CA TYR A 131 -2.39 13.13 9.20
C TYR A 131 -1.01 13.55 8.70
N GLN A 132 -0.38 12.72 7.90
CA GLN A 132 0.86 13.04 7.19
C GLN A 132 0.51 13.68 5.85
N ALA A 133 1.06 14.85 5.59
CA ALA A 133 0.80 15.60 4.37
C ALA A 133 1.78 15.24 3.25
N TYR A 134 1.26 15.14 2.02
CA TYR A 134 2.01 14.85 0.80
C TYR A 134 1.62 15.85 -0.28
N SER A 135 2.61 16.46 -0.91
CA SER A 135 2.42 17.35 -2.06
C SER A 135 2.73 16.66 -3.37
N LEU A 136 2.10 17.11 -4.44
CA LEU A 136 2.37 16.62 -5.79
C LEU A 136 3.84 16.84 -6.16
N GLU A 137 4.51 15.78 -6.58
CA GLU A 137 5.89 15.85 -7.06
C GLU A 137 5.94 16.64 -8.38
N GLY A 138 6.83 17.64 -8.46
CA GLY A 138 6.94 18.51 -9.64
C GLY A 138 5.87 19.61 -9.74
N GLY A 139 5.21 19.96 -8.64
CA GLY A 139 4.38 21.18 -8.56
C GLY A 139 5.19 22.45 -8.84
N PRO A 140 4.53 23.56 -9.23
CA PRO A 140 5.19 24.80 -9.60
C PRO A 140 6.00 25.40 -8.47
#